data_d73102476c24fab05ab35045cb89132f
#
_entry.id   d73102476c24fab05ab35045cb89132f
#
_cell.length_a   1.000
_cell.length_b   1.000
_cell.length_c   1.000
_cell.angle_alpha   90.00
_cell.angle_beta   90.00
_cell.angle_gamma   90.00
#
_symmetry.space_group_name_H-M   'P 1'
#
loop_
_entity.id
_entity.type
_entity.pdbx_description
1 polymer ?
#
loop_
_entity_poly.entity_id
_entity_poly.type
_entity_poly.pdbx_seq_one_letter_code
_entity_poly.pdbx_strand_id
1 'polypeptide(L)'
;SYLQEMCANIGVDPLASSKGFWANLLGVGDLYYELAVQIIEICLATQPVNGGLISLTELLNRIRRGKNRGDISRSDLLTAIKKIRVLGNGFQVIQTGPETYVQSVARELSIDQSSVIQAGEIHHGMVSVSILRKQYSWPDQRCIKVLNELLQENLLWLDAAGEEEEYWFPAIFQNQANVVSD
;
A
#
# COMPACT_ATOMS: atom_id res chain seq x y z
N SER A 1 20.06 -8.68 12.43
CA SER A 1 20.21 -7.28 12.05
C SER A 1 18.85 -6.69 11.64
N TYR A 2 18.72 -5.38 11.72
CA TYR A 2 17.48 -4.65 11.34
C TYR A 2 16.98 -5.03 9.93
N LEU A 3 17.89 -5.14 8.97
CA LEU A 3 17.58 -5.60 7.61
C LEU A 3 17.05 -7.04 7.56
N GLN A 4 17.53 -7.94 8.41
CA GLN A 4 17.04 -9.32 8.48
C GLN A 4 15.62 -9.40 9.01
N GLU A 5 15.28 -8.59 10.03
CA GLU A 5 13.91 -8.50 10.53
C GLU A 5 12.96 -7.90 9.50
N MET A 6 13.41 -6.85 8.79
CA MET A 6 12.64 -6.26 7.69
C MET A 6 12.35 -7.28 6.58
N CYS A 7 13.37 -8.02 6.13
CA CYS A 7 13.22 -9.02 5.08
C CYS A 7 12.28 -10.16 5.49
N ALA A 8 12.35 -10.62 6.74
CA ALA A 8 11.45 -11.65 7.27
C ALA A 8 9.99 -11.20 7.28
N ASN A 9 9.73 -9.94 7.66
CA ASN A 9 8.39 -9.37 7.75
C ASN A 9 7.71 -9.19 6.38
N ILE A 10 8.48 -9.05 5.31
CA ILE A 10 7.95 -8.91 3.94
C ILE A 10 8.05 -10.19 3.11
N GLY A 11 8.42 -11.33 3.72
CA GLY A 11 8.56 -12.61 3.03
C GLY A 11 9.77 -12.74 2.13
N VAL A 12 10.83 -11.96 2.37
CA VAL A 12 12.12 -12.03 1.68
C VAL A 12 13.10 -12.87 2.51
N ASP A 13 13.94 -13.66 1.83
CA ASP A 13 14.95 -14.49 2.50
C ASP A 13 15.92 -13.64 3.34
N PRO A 14 16.00 -13.87 4.67
CA PRO A 14 16.92 -13.14 5.55
C PRO A 14 18.39 -13.29 5.18
N LEU A 15 18.78 -14.36 4.52
CA LEU A 15 20.16 -14.60 4.04
C LEU A 15 20.53 -13.66 2.88
N ALA A 16 19.54 -13.05 2.24
CA ALA A 16 19.70 -12.08 1.17
C ALA A 16 20.07 -10.66 1.65
N SER A 17 20.34 -10.44 2.94
CA SER A 17 20.43 -9.11 3.56
C SER A 17 21.78 -8.40 3.43
N SER A 18 22.72 -8.90 2.64
CA SER A 18 24.00 -8.20 2.41
C SER A 18 23.90 -7.22 1.24
N LYS A 19 24.55 -6.05 1.37
CA LYS A 19 24.59 -5.02 0.30
C LYS A 19 25.11 -5.60 -1.03
N GLY A 20 26.08 -6.54 -0.98
CA GLY A 20 26.62 -7.21 -2.17
C GLY A 20 25.60 -8.11 -2.85
N PHE A 21 24.80 -8.85 -2.08
CA PHE A 21 23.74 -9.69 -2.61
C PHE A 21 22.68 -8.84 -3.31
N TRP A 22 22.21 -7.76 -2.68
CA TRP A 22 21.23 -6.85 -3.25
C TRP A 22 21.75 -6.18 -4.52
N ALA A 23 23.00 -5.73 -4.53
CA ALA A 23 23.63 -5.12 -5.71
C ALA A 23 23.71 -6.09 -6.87
N ASN A 24 24.09 -7.35 -6.64
CA ASN A 24 24.17 -8.38 -7.67
C ASN A 24 22.78 -8.78 -8.20
N LEU A 25 21.81 -8.94 -7.31
CA LEU A 25 20.46 -9.37 -7.68
C LEU A 25 19.67 -8.26 -8.37
N LEU A 26 19.83 -7.02 -7.93
CA LEU A 26 19.19 -5.86 -8.53
C LEU A 26 19.90 -5.41 -9.83
N GLY A 27 21.15 -5.87 -10.08
CA GLY A 27 21.92 -5.57 -11.28
C GLY A 27 22.17 -4.08 -11.48
N VAL A 28 22.25 -3.28 -10.39
CA VAL A 28 22.30 -1.82 -10.45
C VAL A 28 23.06 -1.23 -9.29
N GLY A 29 23.57 -0.01 -9.52
CA GLY A 29 24.32 0.74 -8.56
C GLY A 29 23.56 1.15 -7.30
N ASP A 30 24.27 1.86 -6.42
CA ASP A 30 23.84 2.20 -5.06
C ASP A 30 22.48 2.93 -4.96
N LEU A 31 22.06 3.68 -5.98
CA LEU A 31 20.81 4.45 -5.96
C LEU A 31 19.56 3.57 -5.77
N TYR A 32 19.43 2.51 -6.57
CA TYR A 32 18.24 1.63 -6.48
C TYR A 32 18.27 0.76 -5.23
N TYR A 33 19.43 0.40 -4.74
CA TYR A 33 19.55 -0.27 -3.45
C TYR A 33 19.05 0.61 -2.29
N GLU A 34 19.52 1.83 -2.22
CA GLU A 34 19.08 2.79 -1.21
C GLU A 34 17.60 3.12 -1.32
N LEU A 35 17.10 3.26 -2.56
CA LEU A 35 15.69 3.49 -2.82
C LEU A 35 14.83 2.29 -2.39
N ALA A 36 15.26 1.07 -2.68
CA ALA A 36 14.59 -0.15 -2.24
C ALA A 36 14.52 -0.24 -0.72
N VAL A 37 15.60 0.05 -0.01
CA VAL A 37 15.63 0.07 1.46
C VAL A 37 14.64 1.10 2.01
N GLN A 38 14.60 2.31 1.46
CA GLN A 38 13.66 3.35 1.87
C GLN A 38 12.20 2.95 1.62
N ILE A 39 11.90 2.34 0.48
CA ILE A 39 10.56 1.83 0.17
C ILE A 39 10.13 0.81 1.22
N ILE A 40 10.98 -0.16 1.53
CA ILE A 40 10.71 -1.18 2.52
C ILE A 40 10.49 -0.56 3.91
N GLU A 41 11.34 0.36 4.33
CA GLU A 41 11.22 1.06 5.61
C GLU A 41 9.89 1.82 5.73
N ILE A 42 9.50 2.56 4.70
CA ILE A 42 8.23 3.30 4.68
C ILE A 42 7.04 2.35 4.74
N CYS A 43 7.06 1.27 3.95
CA CYS A 43 6.00 0.28 3.94
C CYS A 43 5.84 -0.40 5.30
N LEU A 44 6.93 -0.76 5.96
CA LEU A 44 6.87 -1.36 7.30
C LEU A 44 6.39 -0.37 8.37
N ALA A 45 6.88 0.86 8.32
CA ALA A 45 6.50 1.90 9.27
C ALA A 45 5.01 2.28 9.16
N THR A 46 4.44 2.21 7.97
CA THR A 46 3.03 2.59 7.71
C THR A 46 2.06 1.41 7.82
N GLN A 47 2.55 0.18 7.83
CA GLN A 47 1.72 -1.04 7.85
C GLN A 47 0.70 -1.08 8.99
N PRO A 48 1.01 -0.68 10.23
CA PRO A 48 0.02 -0.67 11.32
C PRO A 48 -1.16 0.29 11.05
N VAL A 49 -0.96 1.30 10.23
CA VAL A 49 -1.98 2.31 9.91
C VAL A 49 -2.79 1.92 8.68
N ASN A 50 -2.13 1.47 7.62
CA ASN A 50 -2.75 1.27 6.30
C ASN A 50 -2.92 -0.20 5.89
N GLY A 51 -2.55 -1.15 6.75
CA GLY A 51 -2.67 -2.57 6.46
C GLY A 51 -1.70 -3.07 5.37
N GLY A 52 -0.65 -2.33 5.06
CA GLY A 52 0.33 -2.67 4.04
C GLY A 52 -0.03 -2.21 2.62
N LEU A 53 -1.02 -1.34 2.48
CA LEU A 53 -1.41 -0.71 1.22
C LEU A 53 -1.05 0.77 1.26
N ILE A 54 -0.25 1.24 0.30
CA ILE A 54 0.14 2.64 0.18
C ILE A 54 0.06 3.07 -1.29
N SER A 55 -0.46 4.28 -1.55
CA SER A 55 -0.44 4.81 -2.90
C SER A 55 0.98 5.14 -3.35
N LEU A 56 1.24 5.00 -4.65
CA LEU A 56 2.53 5.36 -5.22
C LEU A 56 2.83 6.84 -5.03
N THR A 57 1.81 7.67 -5.09
CA THR A 57 1.90 9.13 -4.83
C THR A 57 2.36 9.41 -3.41
N GLU A 58 1.74 8.78 -2.40
CA GLU A 58 2.15 8.96 -1.00
C GLU A 58 3.57 8.44 -0.75
N LEU A 59 3.91 7.28 -1.31
CA LEU A 59 5.25 6.71 -1.21
C LEU A 59 6.30 7.66 -1.80
N LEU A 60 6.04 8.21 -2.98
CA LEU A 60 6.91 9.17 -3.63
C LEU A 60 7.09 10.45 -2.79
N ASN A 61 5.99 10.98 -2.25
CA ASN A 61 6.01 12.16 -1.39
C ASN A 61 6.86 11.94 -0.13
N ARG A 62 6.72 10.78 0.50
CA ARG A 62 7.51 10.43 1.68
C ARG A 62 9.01 10.32 1.38
N ILE A 63 9.36 9.71 0.26
CA ILE A 63 10.76 9.59 -0.18
C ILE A 63 11.35 10.97 -0.50
N ARG A 64 10.61 11.82 -1.20
CA ARG A 64 11.05 13.16 -1.57
C ARG A 64 11.24 14.11 -0.40
N ARG A 65 10.54 13.89 0.71
CA ARG A 65 10.76 14.64 1.96
C ARG A 65 12.09 14.31 2.63
N GLY A 66 12.72 13.19 2.28
CA GLY A 66 14.06 12.84 2.71
C GLY A 66 15.13 13.73 2.08
N LYS A 67 16.30 13.82 2.71
CA LYS A 67 17.41 14.62 2.21
C LYS A 67 17.83 14.18 0.80
N ASN A 68 17.95 15.15 -0.12
CA ASN A 68 18.49 14.99 -1.47
C ASN A 68 17.72 14.02 -2.41
N ARG A 69 16.41 13.91 -2.26
CA ARG A 69 15.59 12.95 -3.03
C ARG A 69 14.49 13.61 -3.89
N GLY A 70 14.57 14.92 -4.11
CA GLY A 70 13.56 15.65 -4.90
C GLY A 70 13.49 15.27 -6.39
N ASP A 71 14.52 14.63 -6.90
CA ASP A 71 14.65 14.18 -8.29
C ASP A 71 14.13 12.76 -8.56
N ILE A 72 13.72 12.03 -7.54
CA ILE A 72 13.15 10.68 -7.68
C ILE A 72 11.80 10.74 -8.38
N SER A 73 11.64 9.96 -9.44
CA SER A 73 10.43 9.87 -10.24
C SER A 73 9.55 8.66 -9.89
N ARG A 74 8.29 8.67 -10.35
CA ARG A 74 7.42 7.50 -10.27
C ARG A 74 8.04 6.27 -10.97
N SER A 75 8.70 6.51 -12.10
CA SER A 75 9.38 5.45 -12.85
C SER A 75 10.51 4.80 -12.05
N ASP A 76 11.28 5.61 -11.30
CA ASP A 76 12.32 5.09 -10.42
C ASP A 76 11.75 4.19 -9.32
N LEU A 77 10.63 4.61 -8.71
CA LEU A 77 9.92 3.81 -7.71
C LEU A 77 9.44 2.48 -8.28
N LEU A 78 8.79 2.50 -9.43
CA LEU A 78 8.28 1.28 -10.07
C LEU A 78 9.42 0.33 -10.45
N THR A 79 10.53 0.86 -10.90
CA THR A 79 11.75 0.08 -11.18
C THR A 79 12.29 -0.57 -9.92
N ALA A 80 12.42 0.18 -8.82
CA ALA A 80 12.89 -0.34 -7.54
C ALA A 80 11.93 -1.42 -6.98
N ILE A 81 10.62 -1.19 -7.03
CA ILE A 81 9.60 -2.14 -6.57
C ILE A 81 9.64 -3.43 -7.39
N LYS A 82 9.78 -3.33 -8.71
CA LYS A 82 9.92 -4.49 -9.60
C LYS A 82 11.14 -5.35 -9.22
N LYS A 83 12.22 -4.71 -8.81
CA LYS A 83 13.43 -5.40 -8.35
C LYS A 83 13.23 -6.03 -6.97
N ILE A 84 12.56 -5.36 -6.03
CA ILE A 84 12.21 -5.93 -4.72
C ILE A 84 11.36 -7.20 -4.88
N ARG A 85 10.44 -7.23 -5.84
CA ARG A 85 9.57 -8.39 -6.11
C ARG A 85 10.34 -9.65 -6.49
N VAL A 86 11.50 -9.53 -7.09
CA VAL A 86 12.38 -10.68 -7.39
C VAL A 86 12.86 -11.38 -6.12
N LEU A 87 12.91 -10.67 -4.99
CA LEU A 87 13.40 -11.18 -3.70
C LEU A 87 12.33 -11.94 -2.92
N GLY A 88 11.06 -11.80 -3.27
CA GLY A 88 9.95 -12.48 -2.58
C GLY A 88 8.58 -11.98 -3.03
N ASN A 89 7.53 -12.69 -2.60
CA ASN A 89 6.15 -12.43 -2.99
C ASN A 89 5.46 -11.35 -2.14
N GLY A 90 6.19 -10.71 -1.22
CA GLY A 90 5.65 -9.74 -0.27
C GLY A 90 5.28 -8.39 -0.88
N PHE A 91 5.76 -8.07 -2.09
CA PHE A 91 5.49 -6.81 -2.76
C PHE A 91 4.69 -7.01 -4.04
N GLN A 92 3.59 -6.30 -4.18
CA GLN A 92 2.77 -6.27 -5.38
C GLN A 92 2.40 -4.84 -5.74
N VAL A 93 2.28 -4.57 -7.02
CA VAL A 93 1.72 -3.33 -7.56
C VAL A 93 0.27 -3.62 -7.96
N ILE A 94 -0.65 -2.85 -7.41
CA ILE A 94 -2.09 -2.97 -7.67
C ILE A 94 -2.54 -1.67 -8.31
N GLN A 95 -3.18 -1.78 -9.47
CA GLN A 95 -3.79 -0.63 -10.12
C GLN A 95 -5.31 -0.73 -10.00
N THR A 96 -5.89 0.27 -9.36
CA THR A 96 -7.34 0.41 -9.21
C THR A 96 -7.73 1.80 -9.70
N GLY A 97 -8.52 1.85 -10.78
CA GLY A 97 -8.89 3.13 -11.37
C GLY A 97 -7.66 3.97 -11.76
N PRO A 98 -7.62 5.26 -11.40
CA PRO A 98 -6.51 6.17 -11.77
C PRO A 98 -5.28 6.04 -10.88
N GLU A 99 -5.36 5.37 -9.73
CA GLU A 99 -4.26 5.29 -8.77
C GLU A 99 -3.56 3.94 -8.81
N THR A 100 -2.28 3.98 -8.52
CA THR A 100 -1.42 2.81 -8.38
C THR A 100 -1.04 2.66 -6.91
N TYR A 101 -1.22 1.45 -6.37
CA TYR A 101 -0.89 1.11 -4.98
C TYR A 101 0.24 0.10 -4.93
N VAL A 102 1.02 0.20 -3.86
CA VAL A 102 2.00 -0.81 -3.47
C VAL A 102 1.44 -1.58 -2.29
N GLN A 103 1.33 -2.88 -2.43
CA GLN A 103 0.99 -3.79 -1.34
C GLN A 103 2.26 -4.47 -0.84
N SER A 104 2.59 -4.26 0.42
CA SER A 104 3.81 -4.78 1.06
C SER A 104 3.55 -6.01 1.93
N VAL A 105 2.33 -6.53 1.91
CA VAL A 105 1.91 -7.74 2.62
C VAL A 105 1.51 -8.79 1.61
N ALA A 106 1.93 -10.03 1.81
CA ALA A 106 1.53 -11.17 0.97
C ALA A 106 0.04 -11.45 1.19
N ARG A 107 -0.78 -10.92 0.30
CA ARG A 107 -2.24 -10.99 0.35
C ARG A 107 -2.77 -11.02 -1.07
N GLU A 108 -3.80 -11.83 -1.27
CA GLU A 108 -4.54 -11.86 -2.53
C GLU A 108 -5.91 -11.21 -2.30
N LEU A 109 -6.14 -10.08 -2.97
CA LEU A 109 -7.42 -9.39 -2.90
C LEU A 109 -8.48 -10.10 -3.74
N SER A 110 -9.63 -10.38 -3.16
CA SER A 110 -10.78 -10.87 -3.90
C SER A 110 -11.35 -9.80 -4.84
N ILE A 111 -12.20 -10.21 -5.77
CA ILE A 111 -12.91 -9.28 -6.68
C ILE A 111 -13.75 -8.30 -5.85
N ASP A 112 -14.43 -8.77 -4.82
CA ASP A 112 -15.25 -7.93 -3.94
C ASP A 112 -14.39 -6.92 -3.17
N GLN A 113 -13.27 -7.34 -2.62
CA GLN A 113 -12.33 -6.45 -1.93
C GLN A 113 -11.77 -5.38 -2.88
N SER A 114 -11.39 -5.74 -4.09
CA SER A 114 -10.94 -4.81 -5.12
C SER A 114 -12.03 -3.81 -5.51
N SER A 115 -13.28 -4.27 -5.60
CA SER A 115 -14.43 -3.40 -5.87
C SER A 115 -14.66 -2.38 -4.76
N VAL A 116 -14.50 -2.79 -3.50
CA VAL A 116 -14.62 -1.88 -2.35
C VAL A 116 -13.52 -0.83 -2.35
N ILE A 117 -12.29 -1.19 -2.72
CA ILE A 117 -11.19 -0.22 -2.88
C ILE A 117 -11.54 0.81 -3.95
N GLN A 118 -12.08 0.39 -5.09
CA GLN A 118 -12.53 1.30 -6.15
C GLN A 118 -13.65 2.23 -5.68
N ALA A 119 -14.62 1.71 -4.93
CA ALA A 119 -15.66 2.56 -4.31
C ALA A 119 -15.04 3.58 -3.35
N GLY A 120 -14.05 3.18 -2.56
CA GLY A 120 -13.30 4.06 -1.68
C GLY A 120 -12.61 5.20 -2.43
N GLU A 121 -12.05 4.93 -3.59
CA GLU A 121 -11.43 5.98 -4.43
C GLU A 121 -12.46 7.00 -4.92
N ILE A 122 -13.64 6.55 -5.35
CA ILE A 122 -14.72 7.42 -5.81
C ILE A 122 -15.22 8.31 -4.68
N HIS A 123 -15.30 7.79 -3.45
CA HIS A 123 -15.83 8.46 -2.27
C HIS A 123 -14.73 9.01 -1.33
N HIS A 124 -13.56 9.30 -1.85
CA HIS A 124 -12.48 9.97 -1.12
C HIS A 124 -11.99 9.22 0.13
N GLY A 125 -12.00 7.91 0.04
CA GLY A 125 -11.52 7.01 1.09
C GLY A 125 -12.60 6.41 1.97
N MET A 126 -13.85 6.88 1.89
CA MET A 126 -14.97 6.40 2.70
C MET A 126 -15.83 5.40 1.92
N VAL A 127 -16.22 4.33 2.59
CA VAL A 127 -17.21 3.36 2.12
C VAL A 127 -18.19 3.02 3.25
N SER A 128 -19.38 2.61 2.88
CA SER A 128 -20.42 2.15 3.79
C SER A 128 -21.28 1.08 3.12
N VAL A 129 -22.11 0.40 3.89
CA VAL A 129 -23.07 -0.56 3.33
C VAL A 129 -23.98 0.11 2.31
N SER A 130 -24.49 1.30 2.60
CA SER A 130 -25.39 2.03 1.69
C SER A 130 -24.70 2.42 0.39
N ILE A 131 -23.45 2.86 0.44
CA ILE A 131 -22.64 3.18 -0.75
C ILE A 131 -22.45 1.95 -1.63
N LEU A 132 -22.04 0.82 -1.05
CA LEU A 132 -21.80 -0.42 -1.79
C LEU A 132 -23.09 -0.97 -2.39
N ARG A 133 -24.19 -0.93 -1.64
CA ARG A 133 -25.50 -1.33 -2.12
C ARG A 133 -25.95 -0.48 -3.30
N LYS A 134 -25.78 0.84 -3.21
CA LYS A 134 -26.16 1.77 -4.30
C LYS A 134 -25.29 1.57 -5.52
N GLN A 135 -24.00 1.35 -5.36
CA GLN A 135 -23.06 1.27 -6.48
C GLN A 135 -23.07 -0.09 -7.17
N TYR A 136 -23.17 -1.19 -6.41
CA TYR A 136 -23.02 -2.54 -6.93
C TYR A 136 -24.29 -3.38 -6.86
N SER A 137 -25.35 -2.87 -6.24
CA SER A 137 -26.61 -3.63 -5.99
C SER A 137 -26.37 -4.91 -5.19
N TRP A 138 -25.38 -4.92 -4.32
CA TRP A 138 -25.08 -6.07 -3.47
C TRP A 138 -26.08 -6.19 -2.31
N PRO A 139 -26.43 -7.42 -1.89
CA PRO A 139 -27.14 -7.64 -0.64
C PRO A 139 -26.33 -7.14 0.55
N ASP A 140 -27.00 -6.70 1.62
CA ASP A 140 -26.34 -6.18 2.83
C ASP A 140 -25.34 -7.16 3.43
N GLN A 141 -25.65 -8.46 3.45
CA GLN A 141 -24.74 -9.48 3.95
C GLN A 141 -23.41 -9.54 3.19
N ARG A 142 -23.45 -9.38 1.87
CA ARG A 142 -22.24 -9.33 1.03
C ARG A 142 -21.41 -8.09 1.34
N CYS A 143 -22.05 -6.93 1.50
CA CYS A 143 -21.39 -5.70 1.88
C CYS A 143 -20.71 -5.84 3.24
N ILE A 144 -21.43 -6.32 4.26
CA ILE A 144 -20.93 -6.49 5.63
C ILE A 144 -19.76 -7.48 5.65
N LYS A 145 -19.86 -8.59 4.92
CA LYS A 145 -18.81 -9.61 4.86
C LYS A 145 -17.48 -9.00 4.35
N VAL A 146 -17.53 -8.32 3.21
CA VAL A 146 -16.31 -7.77 2.61
C VAL A 146 -15.72 -6.62 3.44
N LEU A 147 -16.56 -5.79 4.05
CA LEU A 147 -16.12 -4.72 4.94
C LEU A 147 -15.43 -5.29 6.19
N ASN A 148 -15.96 -6.34 6.78
CA ASN A 148 -15.35 -7.04 7.92
C ASN A 148 -14.02 -7.71 7.53
N GLU A 149 -13.93 -8.32 6.36
CA GLU A 149 -12.68 -8.88 5.85
C GLU A 149 -11.58 -7.81 5.73
N LEU A 150 -11.93 -6.66 5.17
CA LEU A 150 -10.99 -5.53 5.03
C LEU A 150 -10.62 -4.89 6.37
N LEU A 151 -11.53 -4.85 7.34
CA LEU A 151 -11.23 -4.44 8.70
C LEU A 151 -10.21 -5.37 9.38
N GLN A 152 -10.39 -6.68 9.24
CA GLN A 152 -9.48 -7.68 9.81
C GLN A 152 -8.09 -7.61 9.20
N GLU A 153 -7.99 -7.20 7.94
CA GLU A 153 -6.74 -6.97 7.22
C GLU A 153 -6.10 -5.60 7.54
N ASN A 154 -6.70 -4.81 8.42
CA ASN A 154 -6.30 -3.43 8.76
C ASN A 154 -6.27 -2.47 7.57
N LEU A 155 -6.97 -2.78 6.50
CA LEU A 155 -7.13 -1.91 5.33
C LEU A 155 -8.19 -0.83 5.52
N LEU A 156 -9.15 -1.08 6.41
CA LEU A 156 -10.21 -0.16 6.78
C LEU A 156 -10.15 0.18 8.27
N TRP A 157 -10.57 1.39 8.58
CA TRP A 157 -10.89 1.84 9.94
C TRP A 157 -12.37 2.11 10.03
N LEU A 158 -12.98 1.73 11.16
CA LEU A 158 -14.39 1.92 11.43
C LEU A 158 -14.63 3.22 12.20
N ASP A 159 -15.54 4.05 11.70
CA ASP A 159 -16.16 5.15 12.41
C ASP A 159 -17.65 4.85 12.61
N ALA A 160 -18.04 4.64 13.85
CA ALA A 160 -19.42 4.34 14.26
C ALA A 160 -20.12 5.52 14.94
N ALA A 161 -19.57 6.73 14.83
CA ALA A 161 -20.12 7.91 15.51
C ALA A 161 -21.36 8.50 14.82
N GLY A 162 -21.62 8.17 13.55
CA GLY A 162 -22.74 8.66 12.76
C GLY A 162 -23.98 7.78 12.83
N GLU A 163 -24.98 8.10 12.00
CA GLU A 163 -26.21 7.31 11.86
C GLU A 163 -25.97 5.95 11.18
N GLU A 164 -24.96 5.87 10.32
CA GLU A 164 -24.48 4.68 9.65
C GLU A 164 -22.99 4.50 9.94
N GLU A 165 -22.52 3.24 10.05
CA GLU A 165 -21.11 2.93 10.17
C GLU A 165 -20.38 3.33 8.89
N GLU A 166 -19.34 4.13 9.04
CA GLU A 166 -18.43 4.54 7.97
C GLU A 166 -17.12 3.79 8.10
N TYR A 167 -16.60 3.37 6.96
CA TYR A 167 -15.34 2.65 6.86
C TYR A 167 -14.37 3.47 6.02
N TRP A 168 -13.18 3.69 6.53
CA TRP A 168 -12.18 4.55 5.92
C TRP A 168 -10.95 3.80 5.53
N PHE A 169 -10.48 4.01 4.28
CA PHE A 169 -9.19 3.54 3.81
C PHE A 169 -8.10 4.55 4.14
N PRO A 170 -7.19 4.29 5.09
CA PRO A 170 -6.06 5.18 5.35
C PRO A 170 -5.18 5.40 4.10
N ALA A 171 -5.00 4.37 3.28
CA ALA A 171 -4.24 4.46 2.04
C ALA A 171 -4.78 5.49 1.05
N ILE A 172 -6.10 5.70 1.02
CA ILE A 172 -6.77 6.65 0.12
C ILE A 172 -6.91 8.02 0.79
N PHE A 173 -7.35 8.04 2.04
CA PHE A 173 -7.56 9.27 2.80
C PHE A 173 -6.28 10.10 2.96
N GLN A 174 -5.15 9.46 3.27
CA GLN A 174 -3.85 10.15 3.41
C GLN A 174 -3.37 10.78 2.11
N ASN A 175 -3.67 10.15 0.97
CA ASN A 175 -3.29 10.67 -0.34
C ASN A 175 -3.99 12.02 -0.63
N GLN A 176 -5.20 12.23 -0.16
CA GLN A 176 -5.98 13.45 -0.38
C GLN A 176 -5.59 14.60 0.55
N ALA A 177 -5.20 14.29 1.77
CA ALA A 177 -4.72 15.30 2.72
C ALA A 177 -3.47 16.04 2.21
N ASN A 178 -2.70 15.41 1.32
CA ASN A 178 -1.50 15.99 0.71
C ASN A 178 -1.77 16.85 -0.54
N VAL A 179 -2.94 16.71 -1.17
CA VAL A 179 -3.33 17.49 -2.36
C VAL A 179 -3.85 18.89 -1.98
N VAL A 180 -4.31 19.07 -0.75
CA VAL A 180 -4.87 20.33 -0.25
C VAL A 180 -3.78 21.28 0.30
N SER A 181 -2.52 20.85 0.35
CA SER A 181 -1.42 21.60 0.97
C SER A 181 -0.46 22.25 -0.04
N ASP A 182 -0.81 22.26 -1.34
CA ASP A 182 -0.08 22.97 -2.41
C ASP A 182 -0.94 24.20 -2.89
#